data_1d2ac827f596949509a3466c2612417c
#
_entry.id   1d2ac827f596949509a3466c2612417c
#
_cell.length_a   1.000
_cell.length_b   1.000
_cell.length_c   1.000
_cell.angle_alpha   90.00
_cell.angle_beta   90.00
_cell.angle_gamma   90.00
#
_symmetry.space_group_name_H-M   'P 1'
#
loop_
_entity.id
_entity.type
_entity.pdbx_description
1 polymer ?
#
loop_
_entity_poly.entity_id
_entity_poly.type
_entity_poly.pdbx_seq_one_letter_code
_entity_poly.pdbx_strand_id
1 'polypeptide(L)'
;MVLVAFVFLYLAIKKGYEPLLLVPISFGMLLVNLYPDIMLAIEDSSNGVGGLLHYFYLLDEWSILPSLIFLGVGAMTDFGPLIANPASFLLGAAAQFGIFAAYLMAILMGFPDKAAAAISIIGGADGPTSIFLAGKLGQTKYMGPIAVAAYSYMSLVPIIQPPIMKLLTTKKEREVKMEQLRPVSKLEKILFPIVVTVVVVLILPTTC
;
A
#
# COMPACT_ATOMS: atom_id res chain seq x y z
N MET A 1 -9.27 -6.21 19.77
CA MET A 1 -8.83 -6.46 18.38
C MET A 1 -9.45 -7.73 17.78
N VAL A 2 -9.69 -8.81 18.55
CA VAL A 2 -10.29 -10.07 18.04
C VAL A 2 -11.65 -9.82 17.34
N LEU A 3 -12.55 -9.03 17.94
CA LEU A 3 -13.84 -8.68 17.31
C LEU A 3 -13.65 -7.93 15.98
N VAL A 4 -12.68 -7.03 15.91
CA VAL A 4 -12.36 -6.29 14.67
C VAL A 4 -11.89 -7.25 13.58
N ALA A 5 -11.06 -8.23 13.94
CA ALA A 5 -10.59 -9.25 13.00
C ALA A 5 -11.76 -10.10 12.45
N PHE A 6 -12.73 -10.47 13.28
CA PHE A 6 -13.92 -11.18 12.81
C PHE A 6 -14.80 -10.31 11.89
N VAL A 7 -14.93 -9.02 12.18
CA VAL A 7 -15.63 -8.10 11.28
C VAL A 7 -14.93 -8.01 9.93
N PHE A 8 -13.62 -7.90 9.90
CA PHE A 8 -12.84 -7.87 8.66
C PHE A 8 -12.95 -9.18 7.88
N LEU A 9 -12.89 -10.33 8.55
CA LEU A 9 -13.14 -11.64 7.91
C LEU A 9 -14.54 -11.72 7.30
N TYR A 10 -15.55 -11.26 8.01
CA TYR A 10 -16.92 -11.21 7.47
C TYR A 10 -17.02 -10.32 6.23
N LEU A 11 -16.40 -9.12 6.26
CA LEU A 11 -16.38 -8.20 5.12
C LEU A 11 -15.64 -8.82 3.92
N ALA A 12 -14.50 -9.46 4.17
CA ALA A 12 -13.72 -10.11 3.12
C ALA A 12 -14.46 -11.28 2.48
N ILE A 13 -14.98 -12.21 3.30
CA ILE A 13 -15.55 -13.48 2.80
C ILE A 13 -16.99 -13.28 2.31
N LYS A 14 -17.83 -12.59 3.12
CA LYS A 14 -19.28 -12.48 2.81
C LYS A 14 -19.57 -11.34 1.86
N LYS A 15 -18.84 -10.23 1.96
CA LYS A 15 -19.05 -9.04 1.12
C LYS A 15 -18.08 -8.95 -0.07
N GLY A 16 -17.03 -9.78 -0.10
CA GLY A 16 -16.07 -9.82 -1.19
C GLY A 16 -15.13 -8.59 -1.24
N TYR A 17 -14.93 -7.90 -0.11
CA TYR A 17 -14.08 -6.72 -0.04
C TYR A 17 -12.62 -7.11 0.02
N GLU A 18 -11.93 -7.00 -1.13
CA GLU A 18 -10.49 -7.29 -1.28
C GLU A 18 -10.03 -8.51 -0.45
N PRO A 19 -10.54 -9.73 -0.71
CA PRO A 19 -10.25 -10.89 0.12
C PRO A 19 -8.76 -11.20 0.21
N LEU A 20 -7.99 -10.91 -0.86
CA LEU A 20 -6.55 -11.14 -0.91
C LEU A 20 -5.75 -10.29 0.08
N LEU A 21 -6.29 -9.14 0.49
CA LEU A 21 -5.69 -8.28 1.51
C LEU A 21 -6.34 -8.50 2.88
N LEU A 22 -7.67 -8.46 2.94
CA LEU A 22 -8.37 -8.39 4.21
C LEU A 22 -8.37 -9.73 4.97
N VAL A 23 -8.34 -10.88 4.28
CA VAL A 23 -8.26 -12.20 4.94
C VAL A 23 -6.92 -12.38 5.66
N PRO A 24 -5.75 -12.19 5.00
CA PRO A 24 -4.46 -12.30 5.69
C PRO A 24 -4.30 -11.32 6.84
N ILE A 25 -4.74 -10.06 6.69
CA ILE A 25 -4.70 -9.04 7.77
C ILE A 25 -5.51 -9.54 8.97
N SER A 26 -6.74 -9.96 8.75
CA SER A 26 -7.63 -10.44 9.81
C SER A 26 -7.10 -11.68 10.50
N PHE A 27 -6.53 -12.60 9.73
CA PHE A 27 -5.94 -13.82 10.26
C PHE A 27 -4.70 -13.53 11.10
N GLY A 28 -3.80 -12.65 10.62
CA GLY A 28 -2.65 -12.19 11.40
C GLY A 28 -3.07 -11.50 12.70
N MET A 29 -4.10 -10.63 12.64
CA MET A 29 -4.67 -10.01 13.83
C MET A 29 -5.20 -11.05 14.84
N LEU A 30 -5.89 -12.11 14.37
CA LEU A 30 -6.35 -13.18 15.25
C LEU A 30 -5.19 -13.92 15.88
N LEU A 31 -4.21 -14.36 15.09
CA LEU A 31 -3.05 -15.10 15.59
C LEU A 31 -2.32 -14.34 16.69
N VAL A 32 -1.95 -13.09 16.46
CA VAL A 32 -1.19 -12.29 17.45
C VAL A 32 -2.01 -11.98 18.69
N ASN A 33 -3.34 -11.79 18.58
CA ASN A 33 -4.18 -11.51 19.74
C ASN A 33 -4.58 -12.77 20.54
N LEU A 34 -4.59 -13.96 19.91
CA LEU A 34 -4.86 -15.22 20.59
C LEU A 34 -3.59 -15.86 21.14
N TYR A 35 -2.48 -15.73 20.45
CA TYR A 35 -1.18 -16.29 20.83
C TYR A 35 -0.06 -15.25 20.61
N PRO A 36 0.14 -14.31 21.54
CA PRO A 36 1.13 -13.23 21.42
C PRO A 36 2.57 -13.72 21.21
N ASP A 37 2.93 -14.89 21.76
CA ASP A 37 4.28 -15.45 21.67
C ASP A 37 4.74 -15.71 20.24
N ILE A 38 3.81 -15.76 19.26
CA ILE A 38 4.15 -15.87 17.84
C ILE A 38 4.92 -14.65 17.32
N MET A 39 4.84 -13.50 18.04
CA MET A 39 5.57 -12.25 17.77
C MET A 39 6.72 -12.01 18.76
N LEU A 40 7.03 -12.97 19.65
CA LEU A 40 8.06 -12.82 20.67
C LEU A 40 9.42 -12.51 20.02
N ALA A 41 10.07 -11.44 20.48
CA ALA A 41 11.41 -11.09 20.01
C ALA A 41 12.45 -12.16 20.45
N ILE A 42 13.52 -12.29 19.67
CA ILE A 42 14.58 -13.28 19.98
C ILE A 42 15.19 -12.99 21.35
N GLU A 43 15.34 -11.72 21.71
CA GLU A 43 15.93 -11.24 22.95
C GLU A 43 15.06 -11.56 24.18
N ASP A 44 13.74 -11.61 24.01
CA ASP A 44 12.77 -11.88 25.07
C ASP A 44 12.46 -13.38 25.22
N SER A 45 12.98 -14.21 24.31
CA SER A 45 12.76 -15.65 24.30
C SER A 45 13.74 -16.39 25.26
N SER A 46 13.19 -17.21 26.12
CA SER A 46 14.00 -18.06 27.03
C SER A 46 14.87 -19.09 26.28
N ASN A 47 14.51 -19.44 25.06
CA ASN A 47 15.18 -20.46 24.24
C ASN A 47 16.07 -19.85 23.13
N GLY A 48 16.24 -18.53 23.08
CA GLY A 48 16.98 -17.85 22.00
C GLY A 48 16.35 -17.97 20.61
N VAL A 49 15.08 -18.40 20.52
CA VAL A 49 14.33 -18.54 19.27
C VAL A 49 13.11 -17.62 19.35
N GLY A 50 13.02 -16.68 18.43
CA GLY A 50 11.87 -15.78 18.34
C GLY A 50 10.61 -16.47 17.80
N GLY A 51 9.47 -15.81 17.93
CA GLY A 51 8.22 -16.25 17.33
C GLY A 51 8.28 -16.20 15.81
N LEU A 52 7.52 -17.07 15.15
CA LEU A 52 7.53 -17.16 13.67
C LEU A 52 7.25 -15.84 12.98
N LEU A 53 6.24 -15.09 13.43
CA LEU A 53 5.89 -13.81 12.82
C LEU A 53 6.91 -12.72 13.13
N HIS A 54 7.71 -12.85 14.18
CA HIS A 54 8.80 -11.93 14.47
C HIS A 54 9.88 -11.98 13.35
N TYR A 55 10.20 -13.14 12.82
CA TYR A 55 11.15 -13.25 11.70
C TYR A 55 10.63 -12.57 10.43
N PHE A 56 9.34 -12.71 10.13
CA PHE A 56 8.73 -11.97 9.02
C PHE A 56 8.75 -10.46 9.26
N TYR A 57 8.53 -10.03 10.51
CA TYR A 57 8.62 -8.62 10.89
C TYR A 57 10.04 -8.06 10.69
N LEU A 58 11.08 -8.83 11.03
CA LEU A 58 12.47 -8.43 10.75
C LEU A 58 12.74 -8.22 9.26
N LEU A 59 12.21 -9.09 8.39
CA LEU A 59 12.33 -8.90 6.94
C LEU A 59 11.63 -7.62 6.46
N ASP A 60 10.55 -7.23 7.12
CA ASP A 60 9.85 -5.98 6.87
C ASP A 60 10.68 -4.78 7.35
N GLU A 61 11.21 -4.83 8.57
CA GLU A 61 12.07 -3.81 9.16
C GLU A 61 13.35 -3.58 8.34
N TRP A 62 13.92 -4.64 7.79
CA TRP A 62 15.08 -4.57 6.88
C TRP A 62 14.72 -4.11 5.46
N SER A 63 13.46 -3.76 5.21
CA SER A 63 12.93 -3.35 3.89
C SER A 63 13.08 -4.40 2.78
N ILE A 64 13.26 -5.66 3.13
CA ILE A 64 13.33 -6.77 2.16
C ILE A 64 11.93 -7.09 1.63
N LEU A 65 10.94 -7.26 2.50
CA LEU A 65 9.56 -7.56 2.11
C LEU A 65 8.95 -6.46 1.23
N PRO A 66 9.02 -5.17 1.57
CA PRO A 66 8.52 -4.11 0.70
C PRO A 66 9.14 -4.15 -0.69
N SER A 67 10.45 -4.38 -0.80
CA SER A 67 11.14 -4.48 -2.10
C SER A 67 10.65 -5.66 -2.93
N LEU A 68 10.40 -6.82 -2.31
CA LEU A 68 9.83 -8.00 -2.98
C LEU A 68 8.36 -7.77 -3.41
N ILE A 69 7.58 -7.05 -2.61
CA ILE A 69 6.21 -6.67 -2.95
C ILE A 69 6.22 -5.75 -4.19
N PHE A 70 7.10 -4.74 -4.22
CA PHE A 70 7.24 -3.87 -5.39
C PHE A 70 7.62 -4.65 -6.66
N LEU A 71 8.55 -5.59 -6.53
CA LEU A 71 8.91 -6.47 -7.65
C LEU A 71 7.69 -7.27 -8.15
N GLY A 72 6.92 -7.86 -7.24
CA GLY A 72 5.73 -8.65 -7.57
C GLY A 72 4.63 -7.80 -8.22
N VAL A 73 4.31 -6.66 -7.63
CA VAL A 73 3.30 -5.72 -8.15
C VAL A 73 3.74 -5.19 -9.52
N GLY A 74 5.01 -4.79 -9.67
CA GLY A 74 5.55 -4.32 -10.93
C GLY A 74 5.48 -5.37 -12.05
N ALA A 75 5.76 -6.63 -11.72
CA ALA A 75 5.67 -7.74 -12.68
C ALA A 75 4.23 -8.04 -13.12
N MET A 76 3.24 -7.79 -12.25
CA MET A 76 1.81 -8.01 -12.54
C MET A 76 1.13 -6.81 -13.21
N THR A 77 1.75 -5.64 -13.20
CA THR A 77 1.16 -4.40 -13.71
C THR A 77 1.13 -4.40 -15.23
N ASP A 78 -0.05 -4.20 -15.82
CA ASP A 78 -0.17 -3.94 -17.26
C ASP A 78 -0.07 -2.43 -17.54
N PHE A 79 1.07 -2.00 -18.04
CA PHE A 79 1.32 -0.62 -18.45
C PHE A 79 0.69 -0.24 -19.80
N GLY A 80 0.03 -1.17 -20.48
CA GLY A 80 -0.57 -0.95 -21.81
C GLY A 80 -1.49 0.28 -21.86
N PRO A 81 -2.47 0.41 -20.97
CA PRO A 81 -3.37 1.57 -20.95
C PRO A 81 -2.66 2.91 -20.75
N LEU A 82 -1.63 2.92 -19.89
CA LEU A 82 -0.84 4.12 -19.61
C LEU A 82 0.01 4.54 -20.80
N ILE A 83 0.64 3.58 -21.49
CA ILE A 83 1.43 3.83 -22.71
C ILE A 83 0.54 4.29 -23.85
N ALA A 84 -0.67 3.72 -23.96
CA ALA A 84 -1.64 4.11 -24.99
C ALA A 84 -2.18 5.54 -24.79
N ASN A 85 -2.34 5.95 -23.53
CA ASN A 85 -2.85 7.29 -23.17
C ASN A 85 -1.95 7.94 -22.10
N PRO A 86 -0.87 8.62 -22.49
CA PRO A 86 0.05 9.29 -21.54
C PRO A 86 -0.61 10.34 -20.65
N ALA A 87 -1.75 10.93 -21.06
CA ALA A 87 -2.51 11.85 -20.21
C ALA A 87 -2.98 11.23 -18.90
N SER A 88 -3.05 9.88 -18.85
CA SER A 88 -3.37 9.13 -17.60
C SER A 88 -2.35 9.35 -16.48
N PHE A 89 -1.13 9.82 -16.77
CA PHE A 89 -0.17 10.25 -15.73
C PHE A 89 -0.72 11.37 -14.85
N LEU A 90 -1.61 12.22 -15.37
CA LEU A 90 -2.25 13.27 -14.59
C LEU A 90 -3.15 12.71 -13.47
N LEU A 91 -3.71 11.52 -13.64
CA LEU A 91 -4.47 10.83 -12.58
C LEU A 91 -3.55 10.44 -11.42
N GLY A 92 -2.33 9.97 -11.72
CA GLY A 92 -1.31 9.72 -10.71
C GLY A 92 -0.91 10.99 -9.97
N ALA A 93 -0.72 12.10 -10.68
CA ALA A 93 -0.42 13.39 -10.07
C ALA A 93 -1.56 13.86 -9.15
N ALA A 94 -2.83 13.65 -9.54
CA ALA A 94 -3.98 13.95 -8.69
C ALA A 94 -4.02 13.09 -7.43
N ALA A 95 -3.65 11.81 -7.52
CA ALA A 95 -3.54 10.92 -6.35
C ALA A 95 -2.50 11.42 -5.33
N GLN A 96 -1.40 12.02 -5.78
CA GLN A 96 -0.38 12.61 -4.90
C GLN A 96 -0.92 13.74 -4.00
N PHE A 97 -1.99 14.42 -4.42
CA PHE A 97 -2.65 15.42 -3.57
C PHE A 97 -3.12 14.84 -2.23
N GLY A 98 -3.58 13.57 -2.25
CA GLY A 98 -3.96 12.85 -1.03
C GLY A 98 -2.81 12.70 -0.04
N ILE A 99 -1.58 12.48 -0.53
CA ILE A 99 -0.36 12.38 0.29
C ILE A 99 -0.08 13.73 0.98
N PHE A 100 -0.10 14.83 0.23
CA PHE A 100 0.13 16.16 0.82
C PHE A 100 -0.92 16.54 1.85
N ALA A 101 -2.20 16.26 1.56
CA ALA A 101 -3.28 16.50 2.51
C ALA A 101 -3.11 15.68 3.79
N ALA A 102 -2.79 14.39 3.67
CA ALA A 102 -2.54 13.52 4.81
C ALA A 102 -1.31 13.96 5.62
N TYR A 103 -0.24 14.45 4.97
CA TYR A 103 0.92 15.02 5.65
C TYR A 103 0.55 16.22 6.51
N LEU A 104 -0.17 17.19 5.93
CA LEU A 104 -0.60 18.37 6.66
C LEU A 104 -1.51 18.01 7.85
N MET A 105 -2.43 17.07 7.65
CA MET A 105 -3.28 16.59 8.73
C MET A 105 -2.48 15.92 9.85
N ALA A 106 -1.50 15.08 9.51
CA ALA A 106 -0.65 14.44 10.50
C ALA A 106 0.17 15.45 11.33
N ILE A 107 0.73 16.48 10.67
CA ILE A 107 1.41 17.57 11.37
C ILE A 107 0.46 18.34 12.30
N LEU A 108 -0.76 18.67 11.84
CA LEU A 108 -1.76 19.34 12.66
C LEU A 108 -2.21 18.50 13.88
N MET A 109 -2.17 17.18 13.76
CA MET A 109 -2.42 16.25 14.86
C MET A 109 -1.23 16.09 15.82
N GLY A 110 -0.09 16.73 15.54
CA GLY A 110 1.08 16.76 16.42
C GLY A 110 2.06 15.59 16.20
N PHE A 111 1.99 14.88 15.09
CA PHE A 111 3.01 13.87 14.77
C PHE A 111 4.34 14.53 14.38
N PRO A 112 5.49 13.93 14.77
CA PRO A 112 6.79 14.39 14.31
C PRO A 112 6.91 14.31 12.78
N ASP A 113 7.68 15.22 12.15
CA ASP A 113 7.81 15.34 10.69
C ASP A 113 8.08 14.00 9.99
N LYS A 114 9.02 13.20 10.51
CA LYS A 114 9.37 11.90 9.93
C LYS A 114 8.22 10.89 10.02
N ALA A 115 7.48 10.90 11.13
CA ALA A 115 6.30 10.05 11.30
C ALA A 115 5.16 10.52 10.40
N ALA A 116 4.93 11.84 10.33
CA ALA A 116 3.94 12.44 9.45
C ALA A 116 4.24 12.13 7.97
N ALA A 117 5.50 12.15 7.55
CA ALA A 117 5.91 11.77 6.21
C ALA A 117 5.60 10.29 5.91
N ALA A 118 5.87 9.37 6.84
CA ALA A 118 5.54 7.96 6.65
C ALA A 118 4.01 7.72 6.62
N ILE A 119 3.25 8.37 7.52
CA ILE A 119 1.79 8.30 7.58
C ILE A 119 1.16 8.86 6.29
N SER A 120 1.74 9.92 5.72
CA SER A 120 1.17 10.63 4.57
C SER A 120 1.01 9.74 3.33
N ILE A 121 1.90 8.76 3.15
CA ILE A 121 1.85 7.83 2.01
C ILE A 121 0.54 7.04 1.96
N ILE A 122 -0.10 6.81 3.11
CA ILE A 122 -1.43 6.17 3.18
C ILE A 122 -2.44 6.92 2.30
N GLY A 123 -2.33 8.26 2.23
CA GLY A 123 -3.19 9.10 1.39
C GLY A 123 -3.07 8.84 -0.11
N GLY A 124 -1.98 8.22 -0.55
CA GLY A 124 -1.77 7.78 -1.94
C GLY A 124 -2.27 6.36 -2.23
N ALA A 125 -2.83 5.66 -1.22
CA ALA A 125 -3.25 4.26 -1.30
C ALA A 125 -2.12 3.30 -1.73
N ASP A 126 -0.92 3.53 -1.19
CA ASP A 126 0.28 2.73 -1.48
C ASP A 126 0.82 2.12 -0.17
N GLY A 127 0.40 0.90 0.11
CA GLY A 127 0.79 0.15 1.31
C GLY A 127 2.28 -0.13 1.39
N PRO A 128 2.89 -0.75 0.37
CA PRO A 128 4.31 -1.08 0.37
C PRO A 128 5.22 0.13 0.55
N THR A 129 4.95 1.25 -0.12
CA THR A 129 5.71 2.49 0.02
C THR A 129 5.60 3.08 1.43
N SER A 130 4.42 2.99 2.06
CA SER A 130 4.22 3.46 3.44
C SER A 130 5.14 2.74 4.42
N ILE A 131 5.26 1.43 4.30
CA ILE A 131 6.12 0.60 5.15
C ILE A 131 7.59 0.90 4.86
N PHE A 132 7.97 0.87 3.57
CA PHE A 132 9.34 1.17 3.14
C PHE A 132 9.81 2.52 3.67
N LEU A 133 8.99 3.56 3.53
CA LEU A 133 9.36 4.90 3.99
C LEU A 133 9.44 4.98 5.51
N ALA A 134 8.55 4.30 6.24
CA ALA A 134 8.61 4.22 7.69
C ALA A 134 9.93 3.60 8.17
N GLY A 135 10.36 2.49 7.56
CA GLY A 135 11.65 1.86 7.83
C GLY A 135 12.83 2.77 7.48
N LYS A 136 12.82 3.36 6.28
CA LYS A 136 13.89 4.27 5.80
C LYS A 136 14.06 5.51 6.68
N LEU A 137 12.99 6.02 7.27
CA LEU A 137 13.00 7.17 8.18
C LEU A 137 13.25 6.80 9.65
N GLY A 138 13.47 5.51 9.94
CA GLY A 138 13.71 5.00 11.30
C GLY A 138 12.47 5.10 12.20
N GLN A 139 11.27 5.05 11.61
CA GLN A 139 9.99 5.14 12.33
C GLN A 139 9.40 3.75 12.62
N THR A 140 10.23 2.80 13.06
CA THR A 140 9.86 1.40 13.32
C THR A 140 8.67 1.26 14.26
N LYS A 141 8.57 2.15 15.27
CA LYS A 141 7.44 2.22 16.19
C LYS A 141 6.08 2.36 15.49
N TYR A 142 6.04 3.09 14.38
CA TYR A 142 4.81 3.36 13.63
C TYR A 142 4.61 2.40 12.45
N MET A 143 5.61 1.60 12.08
CA MET A 143 5.58 0.72 10.91
C MET A 143 4.39 -0.24 10.92
N GLY A 144 4.18 -0.98 12.01
CA GLY A 144 3.04 -1.89 12.17
C GLY A 144 1.68 -1.18 12.04
N PRO A 145 1.41 -0.14 12.84
CA PRO A 145 0.18 0.66 12.70
C PRO A 145 -0.02 1.25 11.30
N ILE A 146 1.04 1.76 10.64
CA ILE A 146 0.99 2.28 9.28
C ILE A 146 0.62 1.17 8.29
N ALA A 147 1.24 -0.01 8.39
CA ALA A 147 0.94 -1.15 7.53
C ALA A 147 -0.53 -1.56 7.64
N VAL A 148 -1.03 -1.75 8.87
CA VAL A 148 -2.44 -2.11 9.10
C VAL A 148 -3.39 -1.04 8.56
N ALA A 149 -3.11 0.24 8.81
CA ALA A 149 -3.94 1.34 8.32
C ALA A 149 -3.96 1.41 6.79
N ALA A 150 -2.78 1.32 6.14
CA ALA A 150 -2.64 1.40 4.69
C ALA A 150 -3.39 0.26 4.00
N TYR A 151 -3.15 -0.98 4.39
CA TYR A 151 -3.80 -2.13 3.75
C TYR A 151 -5.28 -2.23 4.07
N SER A 152 -5.71 -1.88 5.30
CA SER A 152 -7.14 -1.84 5.64
C SER A 152 -7.86 -0.75 4.85
N TYR A 153 -7.25 0.43 4.67
CA TYR A 153 -7.78 1.50 3.84
C TYR A 153 -7.93 1.03 2.38
N MET A 154 -6.89 0.45 1.80
CA MET A 154 -6.93 -0.09 0.44
C MET A 154 -8.05 -1.13 0.25
N SER A 155 -8.24 -2.02 1.23
CA SER A 155 -9.31 -3.03 1.21
C SER A 155 -10.72 -2.43 1.25
N LEU A 156 -10.87 -1.21 1.81
CA LEU A 156 -12.14 -0.52 1.93
C LEU A 156 -12.42 0.44 0.75
N VAL A 157 -11.45 0.67 -0.14
CA VAL A 157 -11.61 1.53 -1.33
C VAL A 157 -12.84 1.18 -2.17
N PRO A 158 -13.16 -0.10 -2.44
CA PRO A 158 -14.38 -0.47 -3.19
C PRO A 158 -15.69 0.03 -2.56
N ILE A 159 -15.68 0.34 -1.27
CA ILE A 159 -16.86 0.89 -0.57
C ILE A 159 -16.84 2.41 -0.57
N ILE A 160 -15.65 3.00 -0.35
CA ILE A 160 -15.47 4.43 -0.16
C ILE A 160 -15.57 5.17 -1.49
N GLN A 161 -14.98 4.61 -2.55
CA GLN A 161 -14.86 5.25 -3.86
C GLN A 161 -16.21 5.47 -4.56
N PRO A 162 -17.15 4.49 -4.66
CA PRO A 162 -18.37 4.66 -5.44
C PRO A 162 -19.29 5.80 -4.95
N PRO A 163 -19.51 6.03 -3.66
CA PRO A 163 -20.28 7.18 -3.19
C PRO A 163 -19.66 8.52 -3.59
N ILE A 164 -18.34 8.64 -3.45
CA ILE A 164 -17.61 9.87 -3.81
C ILE A 164 -17.69 10.11 -5.31
N MET A 165 -17.48 9.07 -6.12
CA MET A 165 -17.62 9.18 -7.58
C MET A 165 -19.02 9.62 -7.98
N LYS A 166 -20.08 9.07 -7.35
CA LYS A 166 -21.45 9.45 -7.63
C LYS A 166 -21.75 10.91 -7.24
N LEU A 167 -21.10 11.41 -6.19
CA LEU A 167 -21.25 12.79 -5.74
C LEU A 167 -20.58 13.79 -6.70
N LEU A 168 -19.41 13.43 -7.22
CA LEU A 168 -18.57 14.32 -8.02
C LEU A 168 -18.83 14.24 -9.53
N THR A 169 -19.52 13.20 -10.01
CA THR A 169 -19.74 12.96 -11.43
C THR A 169 -21.23 12.85 -11.79
N THR A 170 -21.58 13.30 -12.98
CA THR A 170 -22.91 13.14 -13.54
C THR A 170 -23.13 11.72 -14.08
N LYS A 171 -24.40 11.33 -14.27
CA LYS A 171 -24.74 10.03 -14.83
C LYS A 171 -24.17 9.84 -16.24
N LYS A 172 -24.18 10.91 -17.06
CA LYS A 172 -23.65 10.90 -18.44
C LYS A 172 -22.14 10.64 -18.46
N GLU A 173 -21.38 11.27 -17.56
CA GLU A 173 -19.93 11.06 -17.46
C GLU A 173 -19.57 9.64 -17.07
N ARG A 174 -20.38 9.01 -16.21
CA ARG A 174 -20.17 7.62 -15.77
C ARG A 174 -20.53 6.58 -16.86
N GLU A 175 -21.31 6.94 -17.85
CA GLU A 175 -21.69 6.07 -18.99
C GLU A 175 -20.62 6.05 -20.10
N VAL A 176 -19.62 6.94 -20.03
CA VAL A 176 -18.52 6.98 -21.00
C VAL A 176 -17.65 5.73 -20.84
N LYS A 177 -17.55 4.93 -21.91
CA LYS A 177 -16.66 3.77 -21.95
C LYS A 177 -15.21 4.24 -22.17
N MET A 178 -14.31 3.78 -21.31
CA MET A 178 -12.88 4.02 -21.47
C MET A 178 -12.31 2.90 -22.36
N GLU A 179 -12.08 3.21 -23.64
CA GLU A 179 -11.46 2.29 -24.58
C GLU A 179 -9.96 2.60 -24.72
N GLN A 180 -9.18 1.56 -24.98
CA GLN A 180 -7.75 1.73 -25.24
C GLN A 180 -7.56 2.43 -26.59
N LEU A 181 -6.87 3.57 -26.61
CA LEU A 181 -6.73 4.43 -27.79
C LEU A 181 -5.92 3.78 -28.91
N ARG A 182 -4.94 2.93 -28.58
CA ARG A 182 -4.11 2.21 -29.55
C ARG A 182 -3.61 0.89 -29.00
N PRO A 183 -3.32 -0.09 -29.88
CA PRO A 183 -2.61 -1.30 -29.46
C PRO A 183 -1.18 -0.95 -29.06
N VAL A 184 -0.69 -1.55 -27.96
CA VAL A 184 0.67 -1.38 -27.45
C VAL A 184 1.47 -2.63 -27.76
N SER A 185 2.66 -2.47 -28.37
CA SER A 185 3.53 -3.58 -28.73
C SER A 185 4.18 -4.22 -27.50
N LYS A 186 4.60 -5.49 -27.63
CA LYS A 186 5.34 -6.19 -26.55
C LYS A 186 6.65 -5.46 -26.21
N LEU A 187 7.32 -4.89 -27.22
CA LEU A 187 8.56 -4.16 -27.02
C LEU A 187 8.34 -2.88 -26.18
N GLU A 188 7.27 -2.13 -26.45
CA GLU A 188 6.92 -0.93 -25.65
C GLU A 188 6.64 -1.30 -24.19
N LYS A 189 5.93 -2.40 -23.93
CA LYS A 189 5.64 -2.87 -22.57
C LYS A 189 6.90 -3.28 -21.79
N ILE A 190 7.94 -3.77 -22.47
CA ILE A 190 9.22 -4.15 -21.84
C ILE A 190 10.11 -2.92 -21.66
N LEU A 191 10.21 -2.06 -22.67
CA LEU A 191 11.10 -0.89 -22.62
C LEU A 191 10.60 0.20 -21.68
N PHE A 192 9.28 0.38 -21.58
CA PHE A 192 8.68 1.44 -20.78
C PHE A 192 9.14 1.42 -19.31
N PRO A 193 8.99 0.33 -18.54
CA PRO A 193 9.43 0.31 -17.15
C PRO A 193 10.95 0.49 -17.02
N ILE A 194 11.76 -0.03 -17.96
CA ILE A 194 13.21 0.12 -17.94
C ILE A 194 13.60 1.60 -18.13
N VAL A 195 13.02 2.27 -19.13
CA VAL A 195 13.28 3.69 -19.40
C VAL A 195 12.83 4.56 -18.21
N VAL A 196 11.63 4.31 -17.69
CA VAL A 196 11.12 5.04 -16.53
C VAL A 196 12.04 4.85 -15.32
N THR A 197 12.48 3.62 -15.04
CA THR A 197 13.41 3.33 -13.94
C THR A 197 14.72 4.10 -14.13
N VAL A 198 15.33 4.05 -15.29
CA VAL A 198 16.59 4.77 -15.58
C VAL A 198 16.41 6.28 -15.38
N VAL A 199 15.33 6.85 -15.90
CA VAL A 199 15.06 8.30 -15.75
C VAL A 199 14.86 8.68 -14.28
N VAL A 200 14.07 7.89 -13.54
CA VAL A 200 13.82 8.15 -12.11
C VAL A 200 15.10 8.06 -11.29
N VAL A 201 15.92 7.05 -11.53
CA VAL A 201 17.21 6.86 -10.85
C VAL A 201 18.18 8.00 -11.13
N LEU A 202 18.20 8.52 -12.35
CA LEU A 202 19.06 9.67 -12.70
C LEU A 202 18.62 10.98 -12.03
N ILE A 203 17.31 11.15 -11.82
CA ILE A 203 16.75 12.36 -11.16
C ILE A 203 16.81 12.25 -9.64
N LEU A 204 16.52 11.06 -9.10
CA LEU A 204 16.45 10.76 -7.67
C LEU A 204 17.28 9.53 -7.32
N PRO A 205 18.62 9.65 -7.23
CA PRO A 205 19.51 8.52 -6.94
C PRO A 205 19.22 7.79 -5.62
N THR A 206 18.50 8.46 -4.70
CA THR A 206 18.14 7.91 -3.39
C THR A 206 16.97 6.92 -3.43
N THR A 207 16.35 6.72 -4.59
CA THR A 207 15.26 5.76 -4.80
C THR A 207 15.75 4.34 -5.17
N CYS A 208 17.05 4.14 -5.22
CA CYS A 208 17.70 2.84 -5.48
C CYS A 208 17.99 2.10 -4.18
#